data_a2e97f05eb2164c3dd17b58bc731aa53
#
_entry.id   a2e97f05eb2164c3dd17b58bc731aa53
#
_cell.length_a   1.000
_cell.length_b   1.000
_cell.length_c   1.000
_cell.angle_alpha   90.00
_cell.angle_beta   90.00
_cell.angle_gamma   90.00
#
_symmetry.space_group_name_H-M   'P 1'
#
loop_
_entity.id
_entity.type
_entity.pdbx_description
1 polymer ?
#
loop_
_entity_poly.entity_id
_entity_poly.type
_entity_poly.pdbx_seq_one_letter_code
_entity_poly.pdbx_strand_id
1 'polypeptide(L)'
;MSTPAQTSGIATGKQQPQTTIEPAGGPFIRHSQPGRRQQYDVNGVAFGGTVTQPLVSVPGYIRGYRYTFNATGGSGAAVGRADAPFNCVSLVTVKDAFGNPLIVGPGFEVFYLIPKYSGQFGLGPVRDISQLQSYSGVAAGTGNFKFNTYLPLEFVKAYGVISGANASLLPTITLNMAASGTVYSTTPGTAPVMEVRNDADFYWLPEGVSVEPPGLGTTCQWVYQQANPTIGANSTTTVQLPRLGGYLNELIFVLRDSTGARVDAWPTQFRLLVDGVPIIDSSLDEIFDDMQITYENTSRPTGVIAISRKTSLNQQNNGLFDTGETFLSTNPGTLIEIQGAPWGSGGTGPYTLSCLVGQVVPSGTLIQGLPEM
;
A
#
# COMPACT_ATOMS: atom_id res chain seq x y z
N MET A 1 -20.57 -63.00 -66.91
CA MET A 1 -21.11 -61.80 -66.25
C MET A 1 -20.33 -61.60 -64.98
N SER A 2 -19.35 -60.72 -64.96
CA SER A 2 -18.45 -60.43 -63.91
C SER A 2 -18.72 -59.01 -63.44
N THR A 3 -19.14 -58.88 -62.18
CA THR A 3 -19.40 -57.61 -61.47
C THR A 3 -18.07 -57.01 -61.03
N PRO A 4 -17.78 -55.71 -61.29
CA PRO A 4 -16.56 -55.09 -60.72
C PRO A 4 -16.73 -54.67 -59.28
N ALA A 5 -15.68 -54.91 -58.54
CA ALA A 5 -15.58 -54.53 -57.14
C ALA A 5 -15.42 -53.01 -57.02
N GLN A 6 -16.25 -52.39 -56.18
CA GLN A 6 -16.08 -51.00 -55.75
C GLN A 6 -14.99 -50.91 -54.70
N THR A 7 -13.90 -50.26 -55.00
CA THR A 7 -12.88 -49.79 -54.01
C THR A 7 -13.37 -48.53 -53.36
N SER A 8 -13.74 -48.61 -52.10
CA SER A 8 -14.02 -47.43 -51.23
C SER A 8 -12.71 -46.71 -50.92
N GLY A 9 -12.50 -45.59 -51.55
CA GLY A 9 -11.42 -44.67 -51.19
C GLY A 9 -11.69 -44.05 -49.82
N ILE A 10 -10.85 -44.36 -48.85
CA ILE A 10 -10.79 -43.64 -47.56
C ILE A 10 -10.25 -42.25 -47.91
N ALA A 11 -11.13 -41.26 -47.84
CA ALA A 11 -10.71 -39.86 -47.87
C ALA A 11 -9.92 -39.56 -46.60
N THR A 12 -8.60 -39.46 -46.75
CA THR A 12 -7.74 -38.85 -45.71
C THR A 12 -8.15 -37.40 -45.57
N GLY A 13 -9.01 -37.15 -44.60
CA GLY A 13 -9.34 -35.79 -44.17
C GLY A 13 -8.03 -35.10 -43.80
N LYS A 14 -7.63 -34.10 -44.58
CA LYS A 14 -6.64 -33.14 -44.16
C LYS A 14 -7.19 -32.53 -42.85
N GLN A 15 -6.58 -32.88 -41.73
CA GLN A 15 -6.74 -32.09 -40.50
C GLN A 15 -6.39 -30.67 -40.89
N GLN A 16 -7.38 -29.81 -40.92
CA GLN A 16 -7.12 -28.38 -40.89
C GLN A 16 -6.24 -28.13 -39.67
N PRO A 17 -5.17 -27.33 -39.82
CA PRO A 17 -4.44 -26.90 -38.62
C PRO A 17 -5.48 -26.29 -37.70
N GLN A 18 -5.66 -26.87 -36.51
CA GLN A 18 -6.33 -26.21 -35.42
C GLN A 18 -5.52 -24.91 -35.20
N THR A 19 -5.99 -23.85 -35.81
CA THR A 19 -5.66 -22.53 -35.29
C THR A 19 -6.17 -22.54 -33.86
N THR A 20 -5.29 -22.80 -32.94
CA THR A 20 -5.49 -22.42 -31.56
C THR A 20 -5.78 -20.91 -31.63
N ILE A 21 -7.07 -20.58 -31.65
CA ILE A 21 -7.48 -19.21 -31.36
C ILE A 21 -7.04 -19.03 -29.92
N GLU A 22 -5.81 -18.55 -29.74
CA GLU A 22 -5.45 -17.96 -28.48
C GLU A 22 -6.52 -16.89 -28.24
N PRO A 23 -7.29 -16.98 -27.13
CA PRO A 23 -8.22 -15.93 -26.83
C PRO A 23 -7.39 -14.66 -26.70
N ALA A 24 -7.54 -13.77 -27.66
CA ALA A 24 -6.94 -12.46 -27.63
C ALA A 24 -7.31 -11.85 -26.26
N GLY A 25 -6.33 -11.66 -25.36
CA GLY A 25 -6.55 -11.06 -24.07
C GLY A 25 -7.19 -11.96 -23.02
N GLY A 26 -6.75 -13.19 -22.86
CA GLY A 26 -6.98 -13.90 -21.59
C GLY A 26 -6.41 -13.05 -20.45
N PRO A 27 -7.06 -12.98 -19.25
CA PRO A 27 -6.58 -12.11 -18.19
C PRO A 27 -5.12 -12.45 -17.87
N PHE A 28 -4.27 -11.43 -17.82
CA PHE A 28 -2.83 -11.51 -17.54
C PHE A 28 -2.51 -12.47 -16.38
N ILE A 29 -3.32 -12.45 -15.33
CA ILE A 29 -3.20 -13.32 -14.15
C ILE A 29 -3.21 -14.82 -14.48
N ARG A 30 -3.95 -15.25 -15.52
CA ARG A 30 -4.01 -16.68 -15.90
C ARG A 30 -2.73 -17.18 -16.54
N HIS A 31 -1.98 -16.29 -17.14
CA HIS A 31 -0.76 -16.63 -17.89
C HIS A 31 0.51 -16.29 -17.09
N SER A 32 0.39 -15.47 -16.07
CA SER A 32 1.51 -15.05 -15.24
C SER A 32 1.73 -15.97 -14.05
N GLN A 33 2.97 -16.03 -13.60
CA GLN A 33 3.37 -16.75 -12.40
C GLN A 33 3.90 -15.75 -11.36
N PRO A 34 3.52 -15.88 -10.08
CA PRO A 34 4.11 -15.07 -9.04
C PRO A 34 5.55 -15.49 -8.76
N GLY A 35 6.42 -14.53 -8.62
CA GLY A 35 7.81 -14.74 -8.23
C GLY A 35 8.23 -13.79 -7.11
N ARG A 36 9.32 -14.14 -6.45
CA ARG A 36 9.98 -13.29 -5.47
C ARG A 36 11.47 -13.32 -5.67
N ARG A 37 12.12 -12.15 -5.57
CA ARG A 37 13.57 -12.03 -5.67
C ARG A 37 14.09 -11.06 -4.62
N GLN A 38 15.09 -11.52 -3.87
CA GLN A 38 15.82 -10.66 -2.95
C GLN A 38 16.48 -9.53 -3.72
N GLN A 39 16.30 -8.31 -3.23
CA GLN A 39 16.90 -7.11 -3.77
C GLN A 39 18.19 -6.77 -3.03
N TYR A 40 18.10 -6.68 -1.72
CA TYR A 40 19.26 -6.46 -0.86
C TYR A 40 19.02 -6.98 0.56
N ASP A 41 20.11 -7.09 1.29
CA ASP A 41 20.13 -7.42 2.71
C ASP A 41 21.26 -6.60 3.35
N VAL A 42 20.91 -5.64 4.19
CA VAL A 42 21.85 -4.71 4.81
C VAL A 42 21.85 -4.94 6.31
N ASN A 43 23.01 -5.34 6.81
CA ASN A 43 23.23 -5.59 8.23
C ASN A 43 23.89 -4.39 8.92
N GLY A 44 23.67 -4.26 10.22
CA GLY A 44 24.33 -3.24 11.04
C GLY A 44 23.81 -1.82 10.84
N VAL A 45 22.56 -1.66 10.38
CA VAL A 45 21.94 -0.35 10.20
C VAL A 45 21.68 0.28 11.56
N ALA A 46 22.29 1.42 11.82
CA ALA A 46 22.10 2.17 13.06
C ALA A 46 20.84 3.05 13.02
N PHE A 47 20.29 3.36 14.20
CA PHE A 47 19.28 4.41 14.33
C PHE A 47 19.82 5.75 13.85
N GLY A 48 18.99 6.53 13.14
CA GLY A 48 19.38 7.79 12.50
C GLY A 48 20.16 7.64 11.19
N GLY A 49 20.45 6.41 10.76
CA GLY A 49 21.10 6.14 9.47
C GLY A 49 20.14 6.23 8.28
N THR A 50 20.68 6.01 7.09
CA THR A 50 19.90 5.95 5.85
C THR A 50 20.24 4.67 5.09
N VAL A 51 19.22 4.01 4.56
CA VAL A 51 19.37 2.84 3.68
C VAL A 51 18.88 3.25 2.28
N THR A 52 19.81 3.26 1.34
CA THR A 52 19.52 3.43 -0.09
C THR A 52 20.39 2.42 -0.83
N GLN A 53 19.77 1.42 -1.42
CA GLN A 53 20.48 0.36 -2.13
C GLN A 53 19.95 0.24 -3.55
N PRO A 54 20.82 -0.03 -4.53
CA PRO A 54 20.39 -0.30 -5.89
C PRO A 54 19.51 -1.55 -5.93
N LEU A 55 18.42 -1.48 -6.68
CA LEU A 55 17.53 -2.60 -6.92
C LEU A 55 18.03 -3.45 -8.07
N VAL A 56 17.70 -4.73 -8.03
CA VAL A 56 18.05 -5.70 -9.07
C VAL A 56 16.85 -5.95 -9.98
N SER A 57 17.05 -5.91 -11.30
CA SER A 57 16.00 -6.21 -12.26
C SER A 57 15.41 -7.60 -12.06
N VAL A 58 14.10 -7.73 -12.30
CA VAL A 58 13.37 -8.99 -12.20
C VAL A 58 12.72 -9.30 -13.55
N PRO A 59 12.56 -10.58 -13.93
CA PRO A 59 11.97 -10.95 -15.21
C PRO A 59 10.44 -10.76 -15.15
N GLY A 60 9.94 -9.56 -15.42
CA GLY A 60 8.51 -9.30 -15.45
C GLY A 60 8.08 -8.00 -14.78
N TYR A 61 6.97 -8.03 -14.05
CA TYR A 61 6.28 -6.85 -13.55
C TYR A 61 6.22 -6.86 -12.02
N ILE A 62 6.82 -5.84 -11.39
CA ILE A 62 6.89 -5.69 -9.93
C ILE A 62 5.53 -5.29 -9.39
N ARG A 63 5.05 -6.03 -8.39
CA ARG A 63 3.80 -5.77 -7.67
C ARG A 63 4.00 -4.89 -6.45
N GLY A 64 5.16 -5.03 -5.83
CA GLY A 64 5.52 -4.36 -4.59
C GLY A 64 6.77 -4.97 -3.96
N TYR A 65 7.12 -4.44 -2.81
CA TYR A 65 8.32 -4.82 -2.08
C TYR A 65 7.99 -5.31 -0.69
N ARG A 66 8.58 -6.44 -0.31
CA ARG A 66 8.53 -6.94 1.06
C ARG A 66 9.75 -6.48 1.81
N TYR A 67 9.52 -6.04 3.03
CA TYR A 67 10.57 -5.67 3.96
C TYR A 67 10.56 -6.57 5.18
N THR A 68 11.75 -6.95 5.62
CA THR A 68 12.00 -7.54 6.94
C THR A 68 12.92 -6.60 7.69
N PHE A 69 12.47 -6.16 8.85
CA PHE A 69 13.27 -5.42 9.83
C PHE A 69 13.53 -6.34 11.02
N ASN A 70 14.81 -6.49 11.40
CA ASN A 70 15.21 -7.34 12.49
C ASN A 70 16.27 -6.60 13.33
N ALA A 71 15.86 -6.08 14.48
CA ALA A 71 16.72 -5.35 15.39
C ALA A 71 17.23 -6.27 16.49
N THR A 72 18.54 -6.40 16.61
CA THR A 72 19.22 -7.35 17.52
C THR A 72 20.39 -6.69 18.23
N GLY A 73 20.90 -7.35 19.27
CA GLY A 73 22.10 -6.91 20.01
C GLY A 73 21.85 -5.78 21.00
N GLY A 74 20.63 -5.37 21.21
CA GLY A 74 20.31 -4.39 22.23
C GLY A 74 20.36 -4.97 23.66
N SER A 75 20.57 -4.12 24.66
CA SER A 75 20.58 -4.51 26.07
C SER A 75 20.13 -3.37 26.98
N GLY A 76 19.54 -3.74 28.11
CA GLY A 76 18.98 -2.81 29.10
C GLY A 76 17.49 -2.57 28.92
N ALA A 77 16.88 -1.99 29.95
CA ALA A 77 15.44 -1.74 29.95
C ALA A 77 15.02 -0.87 28.76
N ALA A 78 13.96 -1.29 28.09
CA ALA A 78 13.43 -0.60 26.93
C ALA A 78 11.89 -0.61 26.95
N VAL A 79 11.29 0.51 26.56
CA VAL A 79 9.83 0.61 26.36
C VAL A 79 9.59 1.24 25.00
N GLY A 80 8.89 0.55 24.13
CA GLY A 80 8.49 1.08 22.82
C GLY A 80 7.42 2.17 22.94
N ARG A 81 7.45 3.16 22.05
CA ARG A 81 6.32 4.08 21.87
C ARG A 81 5.14 3.38 21.21
N ALA A 82 3.98 4.01 21.21
CA ALA A 82 2.74 3.43 20.66
C ALA A 82 2.84 3.00 19.16
N ASP A 83 3.71 3.64 18.38
CA ASP A 83 3.92 3.33 16.97
C ASP A 83 5.08 2.34 16.74
N ALA A 84 5.78 1.94 17.80
CA ALA A 84 6.87 0.99 17.69
C ALA A 84 6.34 -0.44 17.40
N PRO A 85 7.11 -1.21 16.65
CA PRO A 85 8.42 -0.95 16.06
C PRO A 85 8.40 -0.24 14.70
N PHE A 86 7.24 0.03 14.10
CA PHE A 86 7.12 0.52 12.73
C PHE A 86 7.69 1.94 12.54
N ASN A 87 7.71 2.74 13.59
CA ASN A 87 8.33 4.07 13.61
C ASN A 87 9.87 4.04 13.66
N CYS A 88 10.52 2.86 13.53
CA CYS A 88 11.97 2.76 13.37
C CYS A 88 12.47 3.41 12.06
N VAL A 89 11.58 3.64 11.12
CA VAL A 89 11.83 4.45 9.92
C VAL A 89 11.10 5.77 10.08
N SER A 90 11.82 6.89 10.01
CA SER A 90 11.23 8.23 10.10
C SER A 90 10.58 8.67 8.80
N LEU A 91 11.16 8.26 7.66
CA LEU A 91 10.64 8.57 6.35
C LEU A 91 10.97 7.46 5.36
N VAL A 92 9.94 6.97 4.70
CA VAL A 92 10.03 6.09 3.53
C VAL A 92 9.82 6.93 2.29
N THR A 93 10.70 6.80 1.31
CA THR A 93 10.55 7.45 0.00
C THR A 93 10.79 6.44 -1.10
N VAL A 94 9.76 6.19 -1.90
CA VAL A 94 9.85 5.40 -3.13
C VAL A 94 9.58 6.33 -4.29
N LYS A 95 10.50 6.40 -5.24
CA LYS A 95 10.37 7.20 -6.46
C LYS A 95 10.44 6.29 -7.68
N ASP A 96 9.70 6.62 -8.72
CA ASP A 96 9.86 5.95 -10.01
C ASP A 96 11.22 6.30 -10.65
N ALA A 97 11.49 5.71 -11.81
CA ALA A 97 12.73 5.95 -12.55
C ALA A 97 12.92 7.42 -13.03
N PHE A 98 11.86 8.19 -13.05
CA PHE A 98 11.87 9.61 -13.44
C PHE A 98 11.93 10.54 -12.23
N GLY A 99 11.96 9.99 -11.01
CA GLY A 99 12.03 10.76 -9.77
C GLY A 99 10.69 11.16 -9.19
N ASN A 100 9.56 10.75 -9.79
CA ASN A 100 8.24 11.03 -9.24
C ASN A 100 8.00 10.21 -7.97
N PRO A 101 7.48 10.80 -6.91
CA PRO A 101 7.21 10.07 -5.67
C PRO A 101 6.03 9.11 -5.86
N LEU A 102 6.25 7.84 -5.54
CA LEU A 102 5.22 6.80 -5.50
C LEU A 102 4.72 6.55 -4.08
N ILE A 103 5.64 6.45 -3.12
CA ILE A 103 5.31 6.28 -1.72
C ILE A 103 6.17 7.23 -0.90
N VAL A 104 5.51 8.09 -0.12
CA VAL A 104 6.19 9.01 0.80
C VAL A 104 5.41 9.07 2.10
N GLY A 105 6.08 8.78 3.21
CA GLY A 105 5.45 8.89 4.52
C GLY A 105 6.30 8.31 5.65
N PRO A 106 5.90 8.57 6.90
CA PRO A 106 6.54 7.98 8.07
C PRO A 106 6.34 6.47 8.12
N GLY A 107 7.24 5.79 8.83
CA GLY A 107 7.27 4.33 8.85
C GLY A 107 6.01 3.68 9.41
N PHE A 108 5.39 4.25 10.44
CA PHE A 108 4.14 3.71 10.99
C PHE A 108 3.02 3.75 9.94
N GLU A 109 2.84 4.87 9.27
CA GLU A 109 1.82 5.05 8.24
C GLU A 109 2.09 4.14 7.04
N VAL A 110 3.34 4.05 6.59
CA VAL A 110 3.70 3.29 5.39
C VAL A 110 3.80 1.79 5.66
N PHE A 111 4.45 1.37 6.74
CA PHE A 111 4.73 -0.04 7.00
C PHE A 111 3.66 -0.77 7.81
N TYR A 112 2.76 -0.04 8.46
CA TYR A 112 1.67 -0.64 9.20
C TYR A 112 0.29 -0.33 8.60
N LEU A 113 -0.01 0.96 8.33
CA LEU A 113 -1.36 1.33 7.88
C LEU A 113 -1.62 0.95 6.41
N ILE A 114 -0.66 1.15 5.50
CA ILE A 114 -0.85 0.73 4.09
C ILE A 114 -1.14 -0.77 4.00
N PRO A 115 -0.32 -1.68 4.54
CA PRO A 115 -0.61 -3.11 4.48
C PRO A 115 -1.94 -3.50 5.14
N LYS A 116 -2.32 -2.80 6.22
CA LYS A 116 -3.55 -3.07 6.96
C LYS A 116 -4.80 -2.70 6.17
N TYR A 117 -4.77 -1.55 5.49
CA TYR A 117 -5.95 -0.95 4.88
C TYR A 117 -5.97 -1.00 3.34
N SER A 118 -4.84 -1.19 2.66
CA SER A 118 -4.83 -1.24 1.19
C SER A 118 -5.59 -2.44 0.59
N GLY A 119 -5.82 -3.47 1.38
CA GLY A 119 -6.41 -4.72 0.92
C GLY A 119 -5.49 -5.55 0.00
N GLN A 120 -4.28 -5.06 -0.27
CA GLN A 120 -3.32 -5.68 -1.21
C GLN A 120 -2.52 -6.81 -0.57
N PHE A 121 -2.37 -6.79 0.74
CA PHE A 121 -1.47 -7.71 1.41
C PHE A 121 -2.01 -9.13 1.55
N GLY A 122 -3.31 -9.33 1.36
CA GLY A 122 -3.92 -10.67 1.40
C GLY A 122 -3.69 -11.39 2.73
N LEU A 123 -3.66 -10.67 3.85
CA LEU A 123 -3.44 -11.25 5.17
C LEU A 123 -4.58 -12.18 5.64
N GLY A 124 -5.61 -12.35 4.81
CA GLY A 124 -6.78 -13.15 5.17
C GLY A 124 -7.49 -12.59 6.42
N PRO A 125 -8.00 -13.45 7.30
CA PRO A 125 -8.65 -13.01 8.54
C PRO A 125 -7.68 -12.36 9.54
N VAL A 126 -6.36 -12.56 9.37
CA VAL A 126 -5.31 -11.93 10.18
C VAL A 126 -4.85 -10.66 9.47
N ARG A 127 -5.61 -9.58 9.60
CA ARG A 127 -5.28 -8.32 8.92
C ARG A 127 -4.44 -7.37 9.79
N ASP A 128 -3.55 -7.94 10.59
CA ASP A 128 -2.65 -7.18 11.42
C ASP A 128 -1.25 -7.80 11.38
N ILE A 129 -0.26 -6.97 11.04
CA ILE A 129 1.15 -7.40 10.99
C ILE A 129 1.61 -7.92 12.35
N SER A 130 1.08 -7.37 13.45
CA SER A 130 1.43 -7.79 14.80
C SER A 130 1.00 -9.22 15.14
N GLN A 131 0.11 -9.81 14.35
CA GLN A 131 -0.35 -11.19 14.50
C GLN A 131 0.42 -12.18 13.62
N LEU A 132 1.34 -11.71 12.79
CA LEU A 132 2.19 -12.59 12.00
C LEU A 132 3.14 -13.38 12.90
N GLN A 133 3.35 -14.66 12.58
CA GLN A 133 4.20 -15.55 13.37
C GLN A 133 5.65 -15.03 13.52
N SER A 134 6.15 -14.28 12.56
CA SER A 134 7.48 -13.69 12.58
C SER A 134 7.56 -12.37 13.34
N TYR A 135 6.43 -11.82 13.80
CA TYR A 135 6.39 -10.55 14.50
C TYR A 135 6.90 -10.68 15.94
N SER A 136 7.74 -9.76 16.32
CA SER A 136 8.14 -9.54 17.70
C SER A 136 8.12 -8.03 17.96
N GLY A 137 7.25 -7.59 18.87
CA GLY A 137 7.26 -6.21 19.35
C GLY A 137 8.54 -5.88 20.12
N VAL A 138 8.65 -4.63 20.56
CA VAL A 138 9.82 -4.19 21.34
C VAL A 138 9.96 -4.99 22.64
N ALA A 139 11.07 -5.70 22.77
CA ALA A 139 11.36 -6.50 23.96
C ALA A 139 11.84 -5.62 25.12
N ALA A 140 11.17 -5.72 26.28
CA ALA A 140 11.37 -4.85 27.42
C ALA A 140 12.79 -4.86 28.02
N GLY A 141 13.52 -5.98 27.89
CA GLY A 141 14.88 -6.14 28.46
C GLY A 141 16.02 -5.82 27.49
N THR A 142 15.73 -5.66 26.19
CA THR A 142 16.76 -5.50 25.15
C THR A 142 16.45 -4.42 24.14
N GLY A 143 15.19 -4.04 23.96
CA GLY A 143 14.76 -3.17 22.87
C GLY A 143 14.76 -3.84 21.48
N ASN A 144 15.06 -5.13 21.39
CA ASN A 144 15.04 -5.88 20.14
C ASN A 144 13.60 -6.00 19.61
N PHE A 145 13.45 -6.05 18.28
CA PHE A 145 12.16 -6.25 17.63
C PHE A 145 12.33 -6.86 16.24
N LYS A 146 11.24 -7.42 15.71
CA LYS A 146 11.22 -7.94 14.35
C LYS A 146 9.84 -7.78 13.73
N PHE A 147 9.77 -7.35 12.48
CA PHE A 147 8.52 -7.35 11.71
C PHE A 147 8.77 -7.49 10.23
N ASN A 148 7.78 -8.03 9.55
CA ASN A 148 7.71 -8.09 8.10
C ASN A 148 6.58 -7.20 7.63
N THR A 149 6.79 -6.50 6.51
CA THR A 149 5.80 -5.61 5.94
C THR A 149 5.84 -5.63 4.41
N TYR A 150 4.92 -4.91 3.78
CA TYR A 150 4.79 -4.85 2.34
C TYR A 150 4.49 -3.43 1.86
N LEU A 151 5.17 -3.02 0.80
CA LEU A 151 4.92 -1.78 0.07
C LEU A 151 4.26 -2.12 -1.26
N PRO A 152 2.94 -1.97 -1.40
CA PRO A 152 2.25 -2.26 -2.65
C PRO A 152 2.52 -1.17 -3.68
N LEU A 153 2.83 -1.58 -4.91
CA LEU A 153 2.80 -0.74 -6.10
C LEU A 153 1.53 -0.99 -6.92
N GLU A 154 1.07 -2.22 -6.95
CA GLU A 154 -0.24 -2.55 -7.51
C GLU A 154 -1.37 -2.03 -6.61
N PHE A 155 -2.48 -1.61 -7.18
CA PHE A 155 -3.67 -1.16 -6.44
C PHE A 155 -4.83 -2.16 -6.48
N VAL A 156 -4.84 -3.05 -7.48
CA VAL A 156 -5.69 -4.24 -7.59
C VAL A 156 -4.88 -5.30 -8.32
N LYS A 157 -5.28 -6.57 -8.28
CA LYS A 157 -4.58 -7.70 -8.92
C LYS A 157 -4.06 -7.37 -10.32
N ALA A 158 -2.76 -7.30 -10.47
CA ALA A 158 -1.99 -6.94 -11.66
C ALA A 158 -2.21 -5.52 -12.21
N TYR A 159 -3.09 -4.70 -11.63
CA TYR A 159 -3.22 -3.29 -11.99
C TYR A 159 -2.22 -2.44 -11.21
N GLY A 160 -1.50 -1.58 -11.90
CA GLY A 160 -0.51 -0.69 -11.28
C GLY A 160 0.86 -1.30 -11.08
N VAL A 161 1.12 -2.45 -11.68
CA VAL A 161 2.44 -3.09 -11.66
C VAL A 161 3.44 -2.30 -12.52
N ILE A 162 4.71 -2.35 -12.15
CA ILE A 162 5.79 -1.64 -12.84
C ILE A 162 6.69 -2.65 -13.54
N SER A 163 7.15 -2.35 -14.76
CA SER A 163 8.12 -3.20 -15.44
C SER A 163 9.43 -3.30 -14.64
N GLY A 164 9.85 -4.52 -14.32
CA GLY A 164 11.07 -4.82 -13.58
C GLY A 164 12.22 -5.32 -14.44
N ALA A 165 11.99 -5.51 -15.73
CA ALA A 165 12.97 -6.15 -16.61
C ALA A 165 14.17 -5.24 -16.96
N ASN A 166 13.97 -3.92 -16.98
CA ASN A 166 15.02 -2.96 -17.27
C ASN A 166 15.55 -2.30 -16.00
N ALA A 167 16.82 -2.54 -15.67
CA ALA A 167 17.47 -2.00 -14.50
C ALA A 167 17.45 -0.45 -14.44
N SER A 168 17.45 0.21 -15.59
CA SER A 168 17.42 1.69 -15.66
C SER A 168 16.04 2.28 -15.38
N LEU A 169 14.99 1.45 -15.34
CA LEU A 169 13.63 1.86 -15.09
C LEU A 169 13.11 1.40 -13.71
N LEU A 170 13.99 0.87 -12.88
CA LEU A 170 13.61 0.47 -11.52
C LEU A 170 13.38 1.69 -10.63
N PRO A 171 12.44 1.59 -9.69
CA PRO A 171 12.24 2.64 -8.70
C PRO A 171 13.45 2.78 -7.76
N THR A 172 13.60 3.94 -7.15
CA THR A 172 14.57 4.18 -6.08
C THR A 172 13.86 4.15 -4.74
N ILE A 173 14.41 3.41 -3.78
CA ILE A 173 13.84 3.33 -2.44
C ILE A 173 14.86 3.85 -1.43
N THR A 174 14.44 4.81 -0.63
CA THR A 174 15.23 5.39 0.46
C THR A 174 14.47 5.26 1.77
N LEU A 175 15.13 4.70 2.77
CA LEU A 175 14.63 4.59 4.13
C LEU A 175 15.50 5.45 5.04
N ASN A 176 14.95 6.49 5.63
CA ASN A 176 15.60 7.25 6.68
C ASN A 176 15.23 6.63 8.02
N MET A 177 16.20 6.08 8.72
CA MET A 177 15.96 5.46 10.01
C MET A 177 15.70 6.54 11.08
N ALA A 178 14.77 6.27 11.96
CA ALA A 178 14.47 7.17 13.07
C ALA A 178 15.58 7.13 14.13
N ALA A 179 15.72 8.21 14.88
CA ALA A 179 16.53 8.21 16.09
C ALA A 179 15.92 7.25 17.14
N SER A 180 16.76 6.63 17.97
CA SER A 180 16.30 5.67 18.99
C SER A 180 15.24 6.25 19.93
N GLY A 181 15.35 7.51 20.33
CA GLY A 181 14.35 8.20 21.15
C GLY A 181 13.00 8.43 20.49
N THR A 182 12.89 8.28 19.17
CA THR A 182 11.62 8.26 18.44
C THR A 182 10.92 6.91 18.56
N VAL A 183 11.69 5.82 18.62
CA VAL A 183 11.16 4.45 18.70
C VAL A 183 10.85 4.07 20.13
N TYR A 184 11.71 4.47 21.06
CA TYR A 184 11.58 4.12 22.47
C TYR A 184 11.16 5.32 23.31
N SER A 185 10.26 5.09 24.25
CA SER A 185 9.99 6.02 25.36
C SER A 185 11.02 5.85 26.49
N THR A 186 11.51 4.62 26.67
CA THR A 186 12.70 4.31 27.50
C THR A 186 13.71 3.65 26.57
N THR A 187 14.81 4.33 26.29
CA THR A 187 15.84 3.85 25.39
C THR A 187 16.71 2.80 26.06
N PRO A 188 16.98 1.64 25.44
CA PRO A 188 17.89 0.62 25.99
C PRO A 188 19.29 1.17 26.17
N GLY A 189 20.03 0.66 27.15
CA GLY A 189 21.40 1.09 27.47
C GLY A 189 22.36 0.87 26.28
N THR A 190 22.19 -0.23 25.55
CA THR A 190 22.80 -0.45 24.23
C THR A 190 21.69 -0.53 23.21
N ALA A 191 21.66 0.39 22.26
CA ALA A 191 20.67 0.36 21.17
C ALA A 191 20.93 -0.85 20.27
N PRO A 192 19.90 -1.60 19.85
CA PRO A 192 20.05 -2.65 18.87
C PRO A 192 20.47 -2.10 17.52
N VAL A 193 21.10 -2.94 16.70
CA VAL A 193 21.37 -2.68 15.29
C VAL A 193 20.36 -3.43 14.43
N MET A 194 20.01 -2.86 13.29
CA MET A 194 18.99 -3.42 12.42
C MET A 194 19.60 -4.12 11.21
N GLU A 195 19.02 -5.25 10.88
CA GLU A 195 19.10 -5.89 9.57
C GLU A 195 17.86 -5.43 8.78
N VAL A 196 18.07 -4.93 7.56
CA VAL A 196 17.02 -4.48 6.66
C VAL A 196 17.12 -5.27 5.37
N ARG A 197 16.19 -6.19 5.19
CA ARG A 197 16.09 -7.00 3.98
C ARG A 197 14.91 -6.53 3.13
N ASN A 198 15.13 -6.48 1.82
CA ASN A 198 14.12 -6.17 0.81
C ASN A 198 14.04 -7.29 -0.22
N ASP A 199 12.81 -7.71 -0.53
CA ASP A 199 12.49 -8.67 -1.58
C ASP A 199 11.43 -8.03 -2.51
N ALA A 200 11.60 -8.11 -3.83
CA ALA A 200 10.58 -7.72 -4.79
C ALA A 200 9.64 -8.90 -5.06
N ASP A 201 8.34 -8.67 -4.92
CA ASP A 201 7.30 -9.58 -5.43
C ASP A 201 6.93 -9.14 -6.85
N PHE A 202 6.86 -10.07 -7.81
CA PHE A 202 6.61 -9.77 -9.20
C PHE A 202 5.79 -10.86 -9.89
N TYR A 203 5.21 -10.51 -11.03
CA TYR A 203 4.64 -11.44 -11.99
C TYR A 203 5.61 -11.64 -13.14
N TRP A 204 5.89 -12.88 -13.52
CA TRP A 204 6.64 -13.19 -14.71
C TRP A 204 5.80 -14.01 -15.68
N LEU A 205 6.11 -13.90 -16.97
CA LEU A 205 5.44 -14.63 -18.03
C LEU A 205 6.36 -15.76 -18.50
N PRO A 206 5.83 -16.98 -18.66
CA PRO A 206 6.57 -18.07 -19.30
C PRO A 206 7.00 -17.70 -20.73
N GLU A 207 8.05 -18.35 -21.22
CA GLU A 207 8.54 -18.15 -22.58
C GLU A 207 7.43 -18.39 -23.61
N GLY A 208 7.35 -17.50 -24.61
CA GLY A 208 6.33 -17.56 -25.66
C GLY A 208 4.97 -16.96 -25.29
N VAL A 209 4.77 -16.51 -24.05
CA VAL A 209 3.55 -15.82 -23.64
C VAL A 209 3.78 -14.31 -23.67
N SER A 210 2.99 -13.61 -24.48
CA SER A 210 3.04 -12.14 -24.61
C SER A 210 1.68 -11.56 -24.26
N VAL A 211 1.45 -11.33 -22.96
CA VAL A 211 0.24 -10.68 -22.45
C VAL A 211 0.67 -9.55 -21.52
N GLU A 212 0.14 -8.37 -21.74
CA GLU A 212 0.43 -7.22 -20.87
C GLU A 212 -0.49 -7.19 -19.65
N PRO A 213 0.01 -6.71 -18.50
CA PRO A 213 -0.84 -6.51 -17.34
C PRO A 213 -1.88 -5.42 -17.61
N PRO A 214 -3.09 -5.55 -17.05
CA PRO A 214 -4.10 -4.51 -17.18
C PRO A 214 -3.63 -3.24 -16.47
N GLY A 215 -4.01 -2.07 -17.01
CA GLY A 215 -3.62 -0.78 -16.43
C GLY A 215 -2.11 -0.52 -16.43
N LEU A 216 -1.38 -1.15 -17.35
CA LEU A 216 0.04 -0.85 -17.57
C LEU A 216 0.20 0.64 -17.84
N GLY A 217 1.14 1.31 -17.15
CA GLY A 217 1.29 2.76 -17.22
C GLY A 217 0.64 3.52 -16.06
N THR A 218 -0.05 2.81 -15.17
CA THR A 218 -0.58 3.38 -13.92
C THR A 218 0.02 2.67 -12.73
N THR A 219 0.06 3.33 -11.58
CA THR A 219 0.54 2.75 -10.33
C THR A 219 -0.17 3.37 -9.12
N CYS A 220 -0.09 2.68 -7.99
CA CYS A 220 -0.56 3.25 -6.74
C CYS A 220 0.45 4.27 -6.21
N GLN A 221 -0.04 5.43 -5.87
CA GLN A 221 0.73 6.44 -5.16
C GLN A 221 0.19 6.60 -3.75
N TRP A 222 1.08 6.62 -2.76
CA TRP A 222 0.75 6.87 -1.36
C TRP A 222 1.53 8.07 -0.86
N VAL A 223 0.81 9.14 -0.56
CA VAL A 223 1.41 10.40 -0.11
C VAL A 223 0.89 10.75 1.27
N TYR A 224 1.82 10.88 2.20
CA TYR A 224 1.54 11.41 3.52
C TYR A 224 1.40 12.92 3.46
N GLN A 225 0.37 13.43 4.09
CA GLN A 225 0.08 14.84 4.18
C GLN A 225 -0.35 15.19 5.60
N GLN A 226 0.23 16.25 6.13
CA GLN A 226 -0.24 16.81 7.38
C GLN A 226 -1.29 17.86 7.07
N ALA A 227 -2.48 17.68 7.61
CA ALA A 227 -3.55 18.64 7.43
C ALA A 227 -3.29 19.91 8.25
N ASN A 228 -3.71 21.02 7.71
CA ASN A 228 -3.60 22.34 8.34
C ASN A 228 -5.02 22.93 8.44
N PRO A 229 -5.42 23.56 9.53
CA PRO A 229 -4.67 23.94 10.74
C PRO A 229 -4.61 22.84 11.80
N THR A 230 -3.83 23.08 12.87
CA THR A 230 -3.92 22.30 14.11
C THR A 230 -5.32 22.46 14.72
N ILE A 231 -5.86 21.38 15.25
CA ILE A 231 -7.23 21.31 15.74
C ILE A 231 -7.22 21.58 17.24
N GLY A 232 -7.94 22.60 17.66
CA GLY A 232 -8.14 22.88 19.09
C GLY A 232 -9.09 21.87 19.74
N ALA A 233 -8.96 21.64 21.06
CA ALA A 233 -9.94 20.87 21.80
C ALA A 233 -11.31 21.56 21.76
N ASN A 234 -12.37 20.78 21.65
CA ASN A 234 -13.76 21.24 21.52
C ASN A 234 -14.01 22.25 20.36
N SER A 235 -13.18 22.21 19.32
CA SER A 235 -13.31 23.10 18.18
C SER A 235 -14.28 22.57 17.12
N THR A 236 -14.75 23.49 16.27
CA THR A 236 -15.57 23.19 15.08
C THR A 236 -14.76 23.38 13.80
N THR A 237 -13.48 23.11 13.86
CA THR A 237 -12.54 23.36 12.76
C THR A 237 -12.86 22.50 11.56
N THR A 238 -12.90 23.10 10.37
CA THR A 238 -12.84 22.41 9.09
C THR A 238 -11.38 22.22 8.72
N VAL A 239 -11.01 20.99 8.41
CA VAL A 239 -9.66 20.63 8.03
C VAL A 239 -9.61 20.39 6.52
N GLN A 240 -8.76 21.12 5.84
CA GLN A 240 -8.55 20.95 4.41
C GLN A 240 -7.40 20.01 4.16
N LEU A 241 -7.60 19.07 3.25
CA LEU A 241 -6.52 18.27 2.71
C LEU A 241 -5.83 19.02 1.56
N PRO A 242 -4.52 18.84 1.38
CA PRO A 242 -3.84 19.35 0.21
C PRO A 242 -4.47 18.81 -1.06
N ARG A 243 -4.42 19.61 -2.11
CA ARG A 243 -5.02 19.27 -3.40
C ARG A 243 -4.35 18.06 -4.02
N LEU A 244 -5.15 17.15 -4.50
CA LEU A 244 -4.75 15.89 -5.12
C LEU A 244 -5.08 15.96 -6.61
N GLY A 245 -4.36 15.19 -7.41
CA GLY A 245 -4.65 15.06 -8.84
C GLY A 245 -4.50 13.61 -9.26
N GLY A 246 -5.62 12.90 -9.38
CA GLY A 246 -5.62 11.49 -9.73
C GLY A 246 -6.93 10.81 -9.31
N TYR A 247 -6.94 9.50 -9.37
CA TYR A 247 -8.06 8.69 -8.90
C TYR A 247 -7.83 8.28 -7.46
N LEU A 248 -8.55 8.94 -6.54
CA LEU A 248 -8.48 8.65 -5.11
C LEU A 248 -9.12 7.30 -4.82
N ASN A 249 -8.36 6.39 -4.24
CA ASN A 249 -8.85 5.08 -3.84
C ASN A 249 -8.98 4.91 -2.33
N GLU A 250 -8.18 5.62 -1.54
CA GLU A 250 -8.15 5.44 -0.09
C GLU A 250 -7.65 6.67 0.64
N LEU A 251 -8.25 6.94 1.80
CA LEU A 251 -7.84 7.97 2.75
C LEU A 251 -7.66 7.33 4.11
N ILE A 252 -6.47 7.45 4.70
CA ILE A 252 -6.18 6.97 6.04
C ILE A 252 -5.80 8.16 6.90
N PHE A 253 -6.65 8.49 7.88
CA PHE A 253 -6.46 9.60 8.77
C PHE A 253 -5.84 9.14 10.10
N VAL A 254 -4.89 9.91 10.60
CA VAL A 254 -4.26 9.67 11.89
C VAL A 254 -4.34 10.92 12.73
N LEU A 255 -5.00 10.84 13.88
CA LEU A 255 -5.13 11.93 14.83
C LEU A 255 -4.15 11.75 16.00
N ARG A 256 -3.34 12.77 16.23
CA ARG A 256 -2.31 12.79 17.28
C ARG A 256 -2.51 14.00 18.19
N ASP A 257 -2.20 13.82 19.46
CA ASP A 257 -2.16 14.92 20.44
C ASP A 257 -0.85 15.73 20.32
N SER A 258 -0.71 16.72 21.18
CA SER A 258 0.47 17.59 21.24
C SER A 258 1.78 16.87 21.61
N THR A 259 1.70 15.66 22.17
CA THR A 259 2.87 14.81 22.46
C THR A 259 3.26 13.91 21.29
N GLY A 260 2.45 13.89 20.21
CA GLY A 260 2.59 13.02 19.08
C GLY A 260 1.97 11.61 19.27
N ALA A 261 1.31 11.37 20.43
CA ALA A 261 0.60 10.12 20.66
C ALA A 261 -0.72 10.09 19.88
N ARG A 262 -1.07 8.92 19.34
CA ARG A 262 -2.36 8.71 18.69
C ARG A 262 -3.50 8.72 19.70
N VAL A 263 -4.59 9.43 19.37
CA VAL A 263 -5.73 9.61 20.28
C VAL A 263 -7.05 9.50 19.53
N ASP A 264 -8.06 8.93 20.18
CA ASP A 264 -9.44 8.85 19.65
C ASP A 264 -10.26 10.09 20.01
N ALA A 265 -9.72 11.27 19.72
CA ALA A 265 -10.36 12.55 19.95
C ALA A 265 -11.15 13.05 18.72
N TRP A 266 -11.77 12.13 18.00
CA TRP A 266 -12.57 12.40 16.82
C TRP A 266 -13.88 13.11 17.14
N PRO A 267 -14.47 13.86 16.19
CA PRO A 267 -15.80 14.41 16.36
C PRO A 267 -16.87 13.31 16.34
N THR A 268 -17.96 13.52 17.06
CA THR A 268 -19.07 12.57 17.11
C THR A 268 -19.81 12.45 15.77
N GLN A 269 -19.83 13.53 14.98
CA GLN A 269 -20.31 13.58 13.60
C GLN A 269 -19.14 13.87 12.69
N PHE A 270 -18.90 13.01 11.73
CA PHE A 270 -17.81 13.10 10.77
C PHE A 270 -18.36 13.34 9.37
N ARG A 271 -17.87 14.40 8.72
CA ARG A 271 -18.22 14.74 7.35
C ARG A 271 -16.99 14.80 6.47
N LEU A 272 -17.05 14.12 5.35
CA LEU A 272 -16.06 14.25 4.27
C LEU A 272 -16.74 14.98 3.10
N LEU A 273 -16.21 16.13 2.74
CA LEU A 273 -16.73 16.95 1.65
C LEU A 273 -15.74 16.95 0.48
N VAL A 274 -16.30 16.95 -0.72
CA VAL A 274 -15.56 17.16 -1.97
C VAL A 274 -16.21 18.33 -2.70
N ASP A 275 -15.43 19.37 -2.92
CA ASP A 275 -15.90 20.65 -3.51
C ASP A 275 -17.16 21.19 -2.81
N GLY A 276 -17.19 21.08 -1.48
CA GLY A 276 -18.30 21.51 -0.64
C GLY A 276 -19.51 20.56 -0.59
N VAL A 277 -19.49 19.46 -1.34
CA VAL A 277 -20.56 18.46 -1.33
C VAL A 277 -20.21 17.35 -0.33
N PRO A 278 -21.04 17.08 0.68
CA PRO A 278 -20.80 15.98 1.61
C PRO A 278 -20.97 14.63 0.89
N ILE A 279 -19.88 13.86 0.82
CA ILE A 279 -19.88 12.50 0.28
C ILE A 279 -19.96 11.45 1.39
N ILE A 280 -19.64 11.83 2.61
CA ILE A 280 -19.87 11.09 3.85
C ILE A 280 -20.39 12.09 4.88
N ASP A 281 -21.48 11.74 5.55
CA ASP A 281 -22.05 12.49 6.68
C ASP A 281 -22.63 11.44 7.64
N SER A 282 -21.81 10.96 8.57
CA SER A 282 -22.14 9.81 9.41
C SER A 282 -21.66 10.03 10.84
N SER A 283 -22.27 9.31 11.76
CA SER A 283 -21.75 9.24 13.13
C SER A 283 -20.40 8.53 13.16
N LEU A 284 -19.60 8.79 14.19
CA LEU A 284 -18.30 8.15 14.35
C LEU A 284 -18.43 6.62 14.47
N ASP A 285 -19.46 6.14 15.15
CA ASP A 285 -19.71 4.70 15.33
C ASP A 285 -19.98 4.02 14.00
N GLU A 286 -20.81 4.63 13.13
CA GLU A 286 -21.06 4.12 11.78
C GLU A 286 -19.78 4.05 10.94
N ILE A 287 -18.90 5.06 11.05
CA ILE A 287 -17.60 5.05 10.36
C ILE A 287 -16.73 3.88 10.84
N PHE A 288 -16.74 3.59 12.14
CA PHE A 288 -15.98 2.48 12.71
C PHE A 288 -16.56 1.12 12.30
N ASP A 289 -17.89 0.99 12.24
CA ASP A 289 -18.57 -0.21 11.75
C ASP A 289 -18.27 -0.42 10.26
N ASP A 290 -18.33 0.62 9.44
CA ASP A 290 -17.95 0.58 8.02
C ASP A 290 -16.48 0.17 7.84
N MET A 291 -15.58 0.68 8.67
CA MET A 291 -14.19 0.25 8.65
C MET A 291 -14.04 -1.23 8.99
N GLN A 292 -14.76 -1.71 9.99
CA GLN A 292 -14.72 -3.11 10.39
C GLN A 292 -15.22 -4.02 9.28
N ILE A 293 -16.35 -3.66 8.64
CA ILE A 293 -16.95 -4.42 7.54
C ILE A 293 -16.04 -4.38 6.30
N THR A 294 -15.60 -3.18 5.92
CA THR A 294 -14.81 -2.97 4.70
C THR A 294 -13.46 -3.66 4.74
N TYR A 295 -12.78 -3.59 5.88
CA TYR A 295 -11.43 -4.14 6.01
C TYR A 295 -11.39 -5.48 6.76
N GLU A 296 -12.54 -6.00 7.19
CA GLU A 296 -12.66 -7.24 7.99
C GLU A 296 -11.72 -7.23 9.21
N ASN A 297 -11.52 -6.05 9.81
CA ASN A 297 -10.60 -5.87 10.92
C ASN A 297 -11.25 -6.26 12.24
N THR A 298 -10.56 -7.08 13.03
CA THR A 298 -10.97 -7.41 14.40
C THR A 298 -10.58 -6.32 15.42
N SER A 299 -9.66 -5.43 15.03
CA SER A 299 -9.20 -4.34 15.89
C SER A 299 -8.77 -3.13 15.05
N ARG A 300 -9.14 -1.95 15.52
CA ARG A 300 -8.74 -0.67 14.96
C ARG A 300 -7.60 -0.07 15.80
N PRO A 301 -6.54 0.44 15.18
CA PRO A 301 -5.55 1.24 15.92
C PRO A 301 -6.18 2.54 16.45
N THR A 302 -5.89 2.88 17.70
CA THR A 302 -6.31 4.16 18.29
C THR A 302 -5.90 5.33 17.40
N GLY A 303 -6.79 6.30 17.25
CA GLY A 303 -6.52 7.52 16.48
C GLY A 303 -6.49 7.33 14.96
N VAL A 304 -7.01 6.24 14.43
CA VAL A 304 -7.00 5.96 12.98
C VAL A 304 -8.41 5.83 12.44
N ILE A 305 -8.70 6.54 11.35
CA ILE A 305 -9.88 6.33 10.50
C ILE A 305 -9.39 6.06 9.08
N ALA A 306 -9.89 4.98 8.48
CA ALA A 306 -9.61 4.65 7.09
C ALA A 306 -10.92 4.64 6.29
N ILE A 307 -10.91 5.32 5.15
CA ILE A 307 -12.05 5.45 4.25
C ILE A 307 -11.66 4.93 2.89
N SER A 308 -12.26 3.82 2.50
CA SER A 308 -12.07 3.25 1.17
C SER A 308 -13.08 3.84 0.19
N ARG A 309 -12.61 4.11 -1.00
CA ARG A 309 -13.46 4.42 -2.16
C ARG A 309 -13.65 3.20 -3.06
N LYS A 310 -13.10 2.07 -2.67
CA LYS A 310 -13.41 0.77 -3.26
C LYS A 310 -14.77 0.33 -2.75
N THR A 311 -15.67 -0.14 -3.61
CA THR A 311 -16.94 -0.69 -3.13
C THR A 311 -16.73 -1.99 -2.40
N SER A 312 -17.52 -2.25 -1.35
CA SER A 312 -17.46 -3.50 -0.58
C SER A 312 -17.70 -4.76 -1.42
N LEU A 313 -18.55 -4.66 -2.43
CA LEU A 313 -18.75 -5.71 -3.44
C LEU A 313 -17.45 -6.07 -4.15
N ASN A 314 -16.59 -5.12 -4.33
CA ASN A 314 -15.32 -5.30 -5.00
C ASN A 314 -14.28 -6.04 -4.14
N GLN A 315 -14.33 -5.92 -2.84
CA GLN A 315 -13.38 -6.60 -1.95
C GLN A 315 -13.69 -8.09 -1.79
N GLN A 316 -14.96 -8.47 -1.84
CA GLN A 316 -15.41 -9.85 -1.69
C GLN A 316 -15.32 -10.67 -2.99
N ASN A 317 -15.45 -10.03 -4.14
CA ASN A 317 -15.42 -10.68 -5.44
C ASN A 317 -14.02 -10.63 -6.06
N ASN A 318 -13.20 -11.51 -5.69
CA ASN A 318 -11.81 -11.76 -6.10
C ASN A 318 -11.49 -11.78 -7.61
N GLY A 319 -12.06 -10.96 -8.46
CA GLY A 319 -11.60 -10.99 -9.82
C GLY A 319 -12.39 -10.28 -10.93
N LEU A 320 -13.46 -9.59 -10.62
CA LEU A 320 -14.26 -8.90 -11.64
C LEU A 320 -14.39 -7.42 -11.28
N PHE A 321 -13.30 -6.66 -11.47
CA PHE A 321 -13.33 -5.23 -11.17
C PHE A 321 -13.17 -4.43 -12.43
N ASP A 322 -14.12 -3.60 -12.66
CA ASP A 322 -13.86 -2.35 -13.32
C ASP A 322 -13.27 -1.39 -12.29
N THR A 323 -11.97 -1.20 -12.35
CA THR A 323 -11.17 -0.49 -11.35
C THR A 323 -11.37 1.02 -11.40
N GLY A 324 -12.10 1.52 -12.39
CA GLY A 324 -12.31 2.96 -12.58
C GLY A 324 -13.62 3.50 -12.01
N GLU A 325 -14.65 2.66 -11.89
CA GLU A 325 -16.00 3.15 -11.63
C GLU A 325 -16.26 3.63 -10.20
N THR A 326 -15.43 3.22 -9.24
CA THR A 326 -15.66 3.53 -7.82
C THR A 326 -14.67 4.50 -7.22
N PHE A 327 -13.58 4.79 -7.93
CA PHE A 327 -12.60 5.75 -7.46
C PHE A 327 -13.10 7.18 -7.63
N LEU A 328 -12.82 8.02 -6.64
CA LEU A 328 -13.14 9.42 -6.73
C LEU A 328 -12.15 10.10 -7.69
N SER A 329 -12.62 10.56 -8.84
CA SER A 329 -11.80 11.37 -9.73
C SER A 329 -11.54 12.72 -9.09
N THR A 330 -10.26 13.07 -8.95
CA THR A 330 -9.83 14.38 -8.45
C THR A 330 -8.98 15.07 -9.50
N ASN A 331 -9.00 16.39 -9.49
CA ASN A 331 -8.12 17.24 -10.28
C ASN A 331 -7.36 18.19 -9.34
N PRO A 332 -6.33 18.88 -9.78
CA PRO A 332 -5.58 19.81 -8.93
C PRO A 332 -6.42 20.96 -8.33
N GLY A 333 -7.64 21.16 -8.80
CA GLY A 333 -8.61 22.11 -8.24
C GLY A 333 -9.55 21.53 -7.19
N THR A 334 -9.69 20.20 -7.13
CA THR A 334 -10.63 19.52 -6.20
C THR A 334 -10.24 19.79 -4.76
N LEU A 335 -11.21 20.29 -3.99
CA LEU A 335 -11.04 20.56 -2.57
C LEU A 335 -11.65 19.42 -1.75
N ILE A 336 -10.83 18.77 -0.92
CA ILE A 336 -11.28 17.75 0.02
C ILE A 336 -11.20 18.33 1.43
N GLU A 337 -12.30 18.30 2.15
CA GLU A 337 -12.42 18.85 3.50
C GLU A 337 -13.01 17.83 4.46
N ILE A 338 -12.54 17.89 5.70
CA ILE A 338 -13.13 17.15 6.80
C ILE A 338 -13.74 18.14 7.76
N GLN A 339 -15.00 17.94 8.06
CA GLN A 339 -15.74 18.70 9.06
C GLN A 339 -16.19 17.78 10.18
N GLY A 340 -16.21 18.30 11.36
CA GLY A 340 -16.72 17.61 12.52
C GLY A 340 -16.83 18.56 13.72
N ALA A 341 -17.76 18.29 14.61
CA ALA A 341 -17.96 19.10 15.79
C ALA A 341 -18.53 18.24 16.94
N PRO A 342 -18.00 18.38 18.15
CA PRO A 342 -16.74 19.00 18.47
C PRO A 342 -15.56 18.04 18.27
N TRP A 343 -14.39 18.57 17.90
CA TRP A 343 -13.14 17.82 17.93
C TRP A 343 -12.62 17.74 19.35
N GLY A 344 -12.08 16.57 19.71
CA GLY A 344 -11.36 16.41 20.97
C GLY A 344 -12.21 16.63 22.20
N SER A 345 -13.46 16.21 22.20
CA SER A 345 -14.32 16.25 23.38
C SER A 345 -13.68 15.52 24.55
N GLY A 346 -13.39 16.25 25.62
CA GLY A 346 -12.80 15.71 26.84
C GLY A 346 -11.27 15.52 26.82
N GLY A 347 -10.60 15.89 25.75
CA GLY A 347 -9.13 15.81 25.63
C GLY A 347 -8.43 17.15 25.74
N THR A 348 -7.10 17.11 25.88
CA THR A 348 -6.22 18.28 25.86
C THR A 348 -5.60 18.46 24.49
N GLY A 349 -6.13 19.41 23.69
CA GLY A 349 -5.52 19.82 22.42
C GLY A 349 -4.20 20.60 22.65
N PRO A 350 -3.53 21.06 21.59
CA PRO A 350 -3.96 20.95 20.20
C PRO A 350 -3.70 19.56 19.61
N TYR A 351 -4.53 19.20 18.62
CA TYR A 351 -4.37 17.95 17.86
C TYR A 351 -3.81 18.21 16.47
N THR A 352 -3.08 17.24 15.97
CA THR A 352 -2.58 17.21 14.58
C THR A 352 -3.27 16.10 13.83
N LEU A 353 -3.91 16.44 12.72
CA LEU A 353 -4.45 15.46 11.78
C LEU A 353 -3.47 15.27 10.64
N SER A 354 -3.14 14.04 10.35
CA SER A 354 -2.43 13.66 9.14
C SER A 354 -3.27 12.71 8.31
N CYS A 355 -3.05 12.72 7.01
CA CYS A 355 -3.71 11.85 6.07
C CYS A 355 -2.69 11.15 5.18
N LEU A 356 -2.81 9.84 5.08
CA LEU A 356 -2.12 9.06 4.07
C LEU A 356 -3.10 8.83 2.92
N VAL A 357 -2.79 9.42 1.77
CA VAL A 357 -3.65 9.40 0.59
C VAL A 357 -3.18 8.35 -0.37
N GLY A 358 -4.03 7.37 -0.64
CA GLY A 358 -3.84 6.40 -1.71
C GLY A 358 -4.57 6.84 -2.98
N GLN A 359 -3.84 6.99 -4.07
CA GLN A 359 -4.40 7.35 -5.37
C GLN A 359 -3.73 6.59 -6.51
N VAL A 360 -4.42 6.48 -7.62
CA VAL A 360 -3.88 5.93 -8.86
C VAL A 360 -3.38 7.07 -9.73
N VAL A 361 -2.13 6.96 -10.16
CA VAL A 361 -1.46 7.96 -11.00
C VAL A 361 -0.78 7.30 -12.18
N PRO A 362 -0.52 8.03 -13.26
CA PRO A 362 0.34 7.54 -14.34
C PRO A 362 1.73 7.19 -13.80
N SER A 363 2.25 6.04 -14.22
CA SER A 363 3.63 5.62 -13.90
C SER A 363 4.59 6.12 -14.95
N GLY A 364 5.63 6.85 -14.54
CA GLY A 364 6.68 7.32 -15.43
C GLY A 364 7.45 6.21 -16.16
N THR A 365 7.42 4.98 -15.66
CA THR A 365 8.11 3.85 -16.29
C THR A 365 7.56 3.44 -17.65
N LEU A 366 6.45 3.99 -18.07
CA LEU A 366 5.71 3.53 -19.26
C LEU A 366 5.27 4.62 -20.23
N ILE A 367 5.70 5.87 -20.03
CA ILE A 367 5.43 6.96 -20.98
C ILE A 367 6.09 6.71 -22.36
N GLN A 368 6.97 5.72 -22.48
CA GLN A 368 7.65 5.39 -23.73
C GLN A 368 6.89 4.41 -24.63
N GLY A 369 5.60 4.31 -24.54
CA GLY A 369 4.86 3.37 -25.40
C GLY A 369 3.35 3.43 -25.33
N LEU A 370 2.77 4.39 -24.64
CA LEU A 370 1.31 4.57 -24.70
C LEU A 370 0.95 5.18 -26.06
N PRO A 371 0.05 4.55 -26.84
CA PRO A 371 -0.57 5.25 -27.95
C PRO A 371 -1.28 6.48 -27.37
N GLU A 372 -1.13 7.60 -28.06
CA GLU A 372 -1.90 8.81 -27.74
C GLU A 372 -3.40 8.44 -27.70
N MET A 373 -4.03 8.64 -26.54
CA MET A 373 -5.48 8.50 -26.40
C MET A 373 -6.18 9.73 -26.95
#